data_b75a98af4d3c9c7de6e35f04e928e940
#
_entry.id   b75a98af4d3c9c7de6e35f04e928e940
#
_cell.length_a   1.000
_cell.length_b   1.000
_cell.length_c   1.000
_cell.angle_alpha   90.00
_cell.angle_beta   90.00
_cell.angle_gamma   90.00
#
_symmetry.space_group_name_H-M   'P 1'
#
loop_
_entity.id
_entity.type
_entity.pdbx_description
1 polymer ?
#
loop_
_entity_poly.entity_id
_entity_poly.type
_entity_poly.pdbx_seq_one_letter_code
_entity_poly.pdbx_strand_id
1 'polypeptide(L)'
;LAGHGLAFTIGRGNELCAAAVEAWKPFVIGLDLDDIRADMRAFWRRLTGDSQLRWVGPEKGTVHMASAAIINAAWDLLAKLEGKPLWKLLADMSAEELVACIDFTYISDLMTPEEAVELLREKETGREAREREMLERGFPAYTTSTGWLGYEDEKIRDLCRQAVEDGWSHVKIKIGADLQDDIRRSSIIREMIGPDRELMFDANQVWDVAEAIENMKHLAEFSPLWIEEPTSPDDVLGHAAISRAVAPIGVATGECCQNRVLFKQFLQAEAIQFVQIDSCRLGGVNEVLSVLLMAAKCGVPVC
;
A
#
# COMPACT_ATOMS: atom_id res chain seq x y z
N LEU A 1 -12.04 23.22 -14.03
CA LEU A 1 -11.70 21.88 -13.56
C LEU A 1 -11.46 21.90 -12.06
N ALA A 2 -11.65 20.77 -11.38
CA ALA A 2 -11.36 20.59 -9.97
C ALA A 2 -10.58 19.29 -9.77
N GLY A 3 -9.53 19.33 -8.93
CA GLY A 3 -8.83 18.15 -8.48
C GLY A 3 -9.47 17.60 -7.21
N HIS A 4 -9.45 16.29 -7.05
CA HIS A 4 -10.00 15.59 -5.90
C HIS A 4 -8.92 14.76 -5.22
N GLY A 5 -8.88 14.83 -3.90
CA GLY A 5 -8.04 13.99 -3.04
C GLY A 5 -8.85 13.53 -1.84
N LEU A 6 -8.50 12.37 -1.31
CA LEU A 6 -9.23 11.71 -0.25
C LEU A 6 -8.31 11.47 0.96
N ALA A 7 -8.78 11.83 2.15
CA ALA A 7 -8.27 11.34 3.42
C ALA A 7 -9.29 10.33 3.96
N PHE A 8 -8.88 9.09 4.12
CA PHE A 8 -9.76 7.97 4.44
C PHE A 8 -9.72 7.61 5.92
N THR A 9 -10.89 7.33 6.51
CA THR A 9 -11.03 6.70 7.84
C THR A 9 -12.03 5.55 7.77
N ILE A 10 -12.03 4.68 8.78
CA ILE A 10 -12.98 3.56 8.87
C ILE A 10 -14.28 3.99 9.60
N GLY A 11 -14.67 5.27 9.50
CA GLY A 11 -15.95 5.79 9.97
C GLY A 11 -15.88 6.81 11.13
N ARG A 12 -14.78 6.88 11.88
CA ARG A 12 -14.56 7.89 12.93
C ARG A 12 -13.29 8.68 12.65
N GLY A 13 -13.25 9.95 13.06
CA GLY A 13 -12.08 10.83 12.88
C GLY A 13 -12.05 11.59 11.55
N ASN A 14 -13.11 11.53 10.73
CA ASN A 14 -13.22 12.35 9.52
C ASN A 14 -13.10 13.84 9.82
N GLU A 15 -13.67 14.28 10.94
CA GLU A 15 -13.59 15.66 11.43
C GLU A 15 -12.16 16.09 11.75
N LEU A 16 -11.30 15.16 12.21
CA LEU A 16 -9.88 15.43 12.46
C LEU A 16 -9.13 15.59 11.13
N CYS A 17 -9.41 14.75 10.15
CA CYS A 17 -8.84 14.87 8.81
C CYS A 17 -9.27 16.19 8.14
N ALA A 18 -10.55 16.56 8.24
CA ALA A 18 -11.07 17.81 7.71
C ALA A 18 -10.40 19.03 8.38
N ALA A 19 -10.25 19.02 9.71
CA ALA A 19 -9.54 20.08 10.44
C ALA A 19 -8.07 20.20 10.02
N ALA A 20 -7.40 19.06 9.79
CA ALA A 20 -6.03 19.03 9.29
C ALA A 20 -5.92 19.59 7.86
N VAL A 21 -6.86 19.27 6.97
CA VAL A 21 -6.93 19.87 5.62
C VAL A 21 -7.08 21.40 5.70
N GLU A 22 -7.95 21.90 6.59
CA GLU A 22 -8.10 23.35 6.80
C GLU A 22 -6.83 24.00 7.33
N ALA A 23 -6.05 23.30 8.17
CA ALA A 23 -4.76 23.80 8.65
C ALA A 23 -3.73 23.98 7.52
N TRP A 24 -3.82 23.18 6.45
CA TRP A 24 -2.97 23.30 5.26
C TRP A 24 -3.40 24.40 4.28
N LYS A 25 -4.60 24.90 4.40
CA LYS A 25 -5.18 25.88 3.47
C LYS A 25 -4.30 27.11 3.17
N PRO A 26 -3.64 27.75 4.16
CA PRO A 26 -2.76 28.88 3.90
C PRO A 26 -1.52 28.55 3.05
N PHE A 27 -1.15 27.29 2.96
CA PHE A 27 0.00 26.81 2.20
C PHE A 27 -0.32 26.51 0.74
N VAL A 28 -1.60 26.46 0.38
CA VAL A 28 -2.10 26.03 -0.93
C VAL A 28 -2.86 27.13 -1.66
N ILE A 29 -3.71 27.89 -0.93
CA ILE A 29 -4.53 28.92 -1.55
C ILE A 29 -3.64 30.02 -2.15
N GLY A 30 -3.89 30.31 -3.43
CA GLY A 30 -3.14 31.32 -4.19
C GLY A 30 -1.88 30.81 -4.87
N LEU A 31 -1.57 29.51 -4.79
CA LEU A 31 -0.52 28.92 -5.63
C LEU A 31 -1.02 28.79 -7.08
N ASP A 32 -0.11 29.03 -8.01
CA ASP A 32 -0.34 28.73 -9.41
C ASP A 32 -0.11 27.24 -9.67
N LEU A 33 -0.96 26.63 -10.48
CA LEU A 33 -0.85 25.21 -10.80
C LEU A 33 0.38 24.91 -11.67
N ASP A 34 0.78 25.84 -12.52
CA ASP A 34 1.98 25.67 -13.35
C ASP A 34 3.23 25.67 -12.48
N ASP A 35 3.28 26.45 -11.40
CA ASP A 35 4.37 26.42 -10.41
C ASP A 35 4.41 25.08 -9.66
N ILE A 36 3.23 24.55 -9.27
CA ILE A 36 3.13 23.23 -8.64
C ILE A 36 3.63 22.14 -9.61
N ARG A 37 3.21 22.20 -10.87
CA ARG A 37 3.62 21.26 -11.92
C ARG A 37 5.13 21.29 -12.17
N ALA A 38 5.71 22.48 -12.18
CA ALA A 38 7.14 22.68 -12.44
C ALA A 38 8.03 22.07 -11.34
N ASP A 39 7.56 22.02 -10.10
CA ASP A 39 8.28 21.38 -8.98
C ASP A 39 7.32 20.73 -7.97
N MET A 40 6.82 19.55 -8.34
CA MET A 40 5.95 18.74 -7.46
C MET A 40 6.64 18.31 -6.18
N ARG A 41 7.96 18.14 -6.18
CA ARG A 41 8.74 17.84 -4.98
C ARG A 41 8.75 19.03 -4.02
N ALA A 42 8.96 20.26 -4.50
CA ALA A 42 8.89 21.46 -3.66
C ALA A 42 7.49 21.65 -3.09
N PHE A 43 6.44 21.41 -3.87
CA PHE A 43 5.06 21.45 -3.38
C PHE A 43 4.83 20.39 -2.28
N TRP A 44 5.27 19.17 -2.47
CA TRP A 44 5.22 18.11 -1.46
C TRP A 44 5.95 18.52 -0.18
N ARG A 45 7.19 19.03 -0.31
CA ARG A 45 8.00 19.51 0.82
C ARG A 45 7.38 20.69 1.55
N ARG A 46 6.71 21.57 0.84
CA ARG A 46 5.99 22.71 1.43
C ARG A 46 4.93 22.26 2.44
N LEU A 47 4.25 21.15 2.16
CA LEU A 47 3.26 20.59 3.06
C LEU A 47 3.90 19.71 4.14
N THR A 48 4.71 18.74 3.77
CA THR A 48 5.28 17.77 4.71
C THR A 48 6.43 18.33 5.55
N GLY A 49 7.06 19.42 5.12
CA GLY A 49 8.21 20.06 5.75
C GLY A 49 7.88 21.19 6.73
N ASP A 50 6.62 21.62 6.88
CA ASP A 50 6.26 22.69 7.80
C ASP A 50 6.62 22.34 9.25
N SER A 51 7.43 23.19 9.90
CA SER A 51 7.99 22.89 11.22
C SER A 51 6.96 22.84 12.34
N GLN A 52 5.82 23.55 12.19
CA GLN A 52 4.77 23.60 13.21
C GLN A 52 3.86 22.39 13.12
N LEU A 53 3.37 22.07 11.91
CA LEU A 53 2.50 20.93 11.69
C LEU A 53 3.25 19.59 11.81
N ARG A 54 4.54 19.55 11.48
CA ARG A 54 5.40 18.38 11.79
C ARG A 54 5.52 18.09 13.28
N TRP A 55 5.40 19.08 14.15
CA TRP A 55 5.38 18.84 15.59
C TRP A 55 4.14 18.06 16.04
N VAL A 56 3.02 18.28 15.37
CA VAL A 56 1.77 17.55 15.62
C VAL A 56 1.79 16.13 15.02
N GLY A 57 2.43 15.95 13.86
CA GLY A 57 2.55 14.68 13.20
C GLY A 57 3.62 14.68 12.10
N PRO A 58 4.90 14.34 12.42
CA PRO A 58 5.98 14.38 11.44
C PRO A 58 5.86 13.22 10.45
N GLU A 59 5.36 13.51 9.26
CA GLU A 59 5.14 12.54 8.17
C GLU A 59 4.39 11.28 8.63
N LYS A 60 3.37 11.46 9.47
CA LYS A 60 2.51 10.38 9.94
C LYS A 60 1.17 10.88 10.47
N GLY A 61 0.21 9.95 10.58
CA GLY A 61 -1.10 10.21 11.18
C GLY A 61 -1.95 11.19 10.39
N THR A 62 -2.92 11.79 11.06
CA THR A 62 -3.96 12.64 10.45
C THR A 62 -3.39 13.80 9.64
N VAL A 63 -2.29 14.42 10.10
CA VAL A 63 -1.66 15.55 9.40
C VAL A 63 -1.07 15.10 8.07
N HIS A 64 -0.44 13.93 8.05
CA HIS A 64 0.15 13.39 6.82
C HIS A 64 -0.92 12.91 5.83
N MET A 65 -2.00 12.28 6.32
CA MET A 65 -3.17 11.91 5.51
C MET A 65 -3.83 13.13 4.88
N ALA A 66 -3.92 14.25 5.59
CA ALA A 66 -4.46 15.50 5.06
C ALA A 66 -3.55 16.10 3.98
N SER A 67 -2.22 16.10 4.18
CA SER A 67 -1.28 16.52 3.13
C SER A 67 -1.36 15.62 1.90
N ALA A 68 -1.51 14.30 2.10
CA ALA A 68 -1.73 13.36 0.99
C ALA A 68 -2.98 13.69 0.16
N ALA A 69 -4.09 13.98 0.82
CA ALA A 69 -5.32 14.36 0.12
C ALA A 69 -5.12 15.61 -0.76
N ILE A 70 -4.40 16.62 -0.27
CA ILE A 70 -4.12 17.84 -1.03
C ILE A 70 -3.17 17.55 -2.20
N ILE A 71 -2.12 16.77 -1.97
CA ILE A 71 -1.14 16.39 -3.00
C ILE A 71 -1.83 15.56 -4.09
N ASN A 72 -2.66 14.58 -3.71
CA ASN A 72 -3.42 13.77 -4.64
C ASN A 72 -4.43 14.60 -5.44
N ALA A 73 -5.05 15.63 -4.84
CA ALA A 73 -5.92 16.56 -5.55
C ALA A 73 -5.16 17.37 -6.62
N ALA A 74 -3.92 17.78 -6.33
CA ALA A 74 -3.08 18.45 -7.33
C ALA A 74 -2.74 17.52 -8.51
N TRP A 75 -2.35 16.28 -8.22
CA TRP A 75 -2.09 15.27 -9.26
C TRP A 75 -3.35 14.94 -10.10
N ASP A 76 -4.50 14.80 -9.46
CA ASP A 76 -5.78 14.56 -10.15
C ASP A 76 -6.14 15.73 -11.07
N LEU A 77 -5.92 16.98 -10.61
CA LEU A 77 -6.15 18.16 -11.43
C LEU A 77 -5.21 18.19 -12.66
N LEU A 78 -3.92 17.90 -12.48
CA LEU A 78 -2.96 17.82 -13.58
C LEU A 78 -3.33 16.73 -14.58
N ALA A 79 -3.71 15.53 -14.10
CA ALA A 79 -4.14 14.44 -14.95
C ALA A 79 -5.38 14.80 -15.77
N LYS A 80 -6.34 15.49 -15.18
CA LYS A 80 -7.55 16.01 -15.87
C LYS A 80 -7.24 17.07 -16.91
N LEU A 81 -6.27 17.95 -16.67
CA LEU A 81 -5.83 18.94 -17.64
C LEU A 81 -5.16 18.28 -18.86
N GLU A 82 -4.39 17.24 -18.64
CA GLU A 82 -3.77 16.45 -19.71
C GLU A 82 -4.74 15.48 -20.40
N GLY A 83 -5.99 15.37 -19.92
CA GLY A 83 -6.99 14.44 -20.45
C GLY A 83 -6.60 12.97 -20.28
N LYS A 84 -5.78 12.65 -19.28
CA LYS A 84 -5.25 11.32 -19.01
C LYS A 84 -5.65 10.84 -17.60
N PRO A 85 -5.86 9.53 -17.38
CA PRO A 85 -5.87 9.00 -16.02
C PRO A 85 -4.49 9.14 -15.40
N LEU A 86 -4.42 9.25 -14.07
CA LEU A 86 -3.16 9.51 -13.36
C LEU A 86 -2.06 8.49 -13.68
N TRP A 87 -2.40 7.20 -13.74
CA TRP A 87 -1.42 6.16 -14.08
C TRP A 87 -0.77 6.38 -15.46
N LYS A 88 -1.56 6.85 -16.44
CA LYS A 88 -1.06 7.14 -17.78
C LYS A 88 -0.21 8.40 -17.81
N LEU A 89 -0.61 9.44 -17.06
CA LEU A 89 0.20 10.64 -16.90
C LEU A 89 1.59 10.28 -16.38
N LEU A 90 1.66 9.51 -15.29
CA LEU A 90 2.92 9.07 -14.70
C LEU A 90 3.73 8.15 -15.62
N ALA A 91 3.06 7.21 -16.30
CA ALA A 91 3.71 6.30 -17.23
C ALA A 91 4.28 7.01 -18.47
N ASP A 92 3.76 8.15 -18.86
CA ASP A 92 4.26 8.95 -20.00
C ASP A 92 5.42 9.88 -19.63
N MET A 93 5.65 10.13 -18.34
CA MET A 93 6.79 10.91 -17.88
C MET A 93 8.10 10.17 -18.16
N SER A 94 9.17 10.93 -18.43
CA SER A 94 10.52 10.38 -18.45
C SER A 94 10.99 9.96 -17.07
N ALA A 95 12.03 9.13 -17.01
CA ALA A 95 12.63 8.72 -15.74
C ALA A 95 13.05 9.91 -14.88
N GLU A 96 13.62 10.94 -15.50
CA GLU A 96 14.07 12.16 -14.86
C GLU A 96 12.92 12.99 -14.30
N GLU A 97 11.83 13.14 -15.06
CA GLU A 97 10.64 13.86 -14.61
C GLU A 97 9.97 13.16 -13.42
N LEU A 98 9.84 11.83 -13.45
CA LEU A 98 9.31 11.06 -12.33
C LEU A 98 10.17 11.21 -11.08
N VAL A 99 11.49 11.04 -11.22
CA VAL A 99 12.42 11.12 -10.09
C VAL A 99 12.48 12.54 -9.54
N ALA A 100 12.32 13.57 -10.36
CA ALA A 100 12.25 14.96 -9.91
C ALA A 100 11.06 15.23 -8.97
N CYS A 101 9.98 14.44 -9.06
CA CYS A 101 8.83 14.56 -8.16
C CYS A 101 9.09 13.98 -6.76
N ILE A 102 10.15 13.18 -6.57
CA ILE A 102 10.39 12.40 -5.34
C ILE A 102 11.35 13.14 -4.40
N ASP A 103 11.03 13.10 -3.13
CA ASP A 103 11.95 13.51 -2.07
C ASP A 103 12.72 12.30 -1.51
N PHE A 104 14.00 12.24 -1.81
CA PHE A 104 14.90 11.18 -1.35
C PHE A 104 15.48 11.40 0.05
N THR A 105 15.08 12.47 0.75
CA THR A 105 15.48 12.70 2.14
C THR A 105 15.03 11.51 3.00
N TYR A 106 15.93 10.96 3.79
CA TYR A 106 15.79 9.79 4.68
C TYR A 106 15.71 8.42 3.99
N ILE A 107 15.82 8.34 2.66
CA ILE A 107 15.81 7.07 1.93
C ILE A 107 17.04 6.88 1.04
N SER A 108 17.95 7.87 0.96
CA SER A 108 19.11 7.84 0.08
C SER A 108 20.14 6.76 0.44
N ASP A 109 20.07 6.21 1.64
CA ASP A 109 20.86 5.05 2.07
C ASP A 109 20.35 3.71 1.51
N LEU A 110 19.11 3.68 1.01
CA LEU A 110 18.57 2.54 0.29
C LEU A 110 18.52 2.81 -1.23
N MET A 111 18.16 4.02 -1.65
CA MET A 111 18.01 4.38 -3.07
C MET A 111 18.38 5.84 -3.30
N THR A 112 19.32 6.10 -4.21
CA THR A 112 19.65 7.46 -4.66
C THR A 112 18.80 7.88 -5.86
N PRO A 113 18.71 9.19 -6.17
CA PRO A 113 18.03 9.67 -7.37
C PRO A 113 18.59 9.05 -8.65
N GLU A 114 19.91 8.90 -8.74
CA GLU A 114 20.60 8.35 -9.91
C GLU A 114 20.23 6.88 -10.14
N GLU A 115 20.24 6.08 -9.08
CA GLU A 115 19.80 4.67 -9.13
C GLU A 115 18.31 4.56 -9.52
N ALA A 116 17.46 5.47 -9.05
CA ALA A 116 16.05 5.50 -9.40
C ALA A 116 15.83 5.79 -10.89
N VAL A 117 16.59 6.75 -11.47
CA VAL A 117 16.58 7.04 -12.91
C VAL A 117 17.04 5.83 -13.72
N GLU A 118 18.13 5.20 -13.30
CA GLU A 118 18.67 4.01 -13.98
C GLU A 118 17.65 2.87 -13.98
N LEU A 119 17.06 2.56 -12.83
CA LEU A 119 16.02 1.53 -12.70
C LEU A 119 14.81 1.80 -13.61
N LEU A 120 14.33 3.03 -13.69
CA LEU A 120 13.22 3.41 -14.56
C LEU A 120 13.57 3.26 -16.04
N ARG A 121 14.77 3.69 -16.45
CA ARG A 121 15.26 3.54 -17.84
C ARG A 121 15.37 2.07 -18.25
N GLU A 122 15.86 1.20 -17.38
CA GLU A 122 15.88 -0.25 -17.63
C GLU A 122 14.46 -0.81 -17.89
N LYS A 123 13.45 -0.25 -17.21
CA LYS A 123 12.05 -0.67 -17.34
C LYS A 123 11.30 -0.04 -18.53
N GLU A 124 11.90 0.89 -19.26
CA GLU A 124 11.31 1.43 -20.50
C GLU A 124 11.09 0.33 -21.54
N THR A 125 12.03 -0.62 -21.62
CA THR A 125 11.86 -1.78 -22.49
C THR A 125 10.61 -2.58 -22.10
N GLY A 126 9.72 -2.79 -23.07
CA GLY A 126 8.46 -3.51 -22.85
C GLY A 126 7.32 -2.67 -22.25
N ARG A 127 7.48 -1.35 -22.06
CA ARG A 127 6.43 -0.46 -21.52
C ARG A 127 5.13 -0.56 -22.30
N GLU A 128 5.19 -0.52 -23.63
CA GLU A 128 4.00 -0.62 -24.48
C GLU A 128 3.27 -1.96 -24.34
N ALA A 129 4.00 -3.05 -24.10
CA ALA A 129 3.39 -4.36 -23.88
C ALA A 129 2.66 -4.41 -22.54
N ARG A 130 3.26 -3.86 -21.46
CA ARG A 130 2.62 -3.76 -20.14
C ARG A 130 1.41 -2.84 -20.17
N GLU A 131 1.49 -1.70 -20.88
CA GLU A 131 0.36 -0.80 -21.05
C GLU A 131 -0.81 -1.49 -21.75
N ARG A 132 -0.54 -2.24 -22.80
CA ARG A 132 -1.54 -3.03 -23.53
C ARG A 132 -2.19 -4.08 -22.63
N GLU A 133 -1.39 -4.79 -21.86
CA GLU A 133 -1.89 -5.78 -20.90
C GLU A 133 -2.81 -5.13 -19.83
N MET A 134 -2.42 -3.96 -19.30
CA MET A 134 -3.24 -3.19 -18.38
C MET A 134 -4.58 -2.76 -18.99
N LEU A 135 -4.59 -2.33 -20.24
CA LEU A 135 -5.80 -1.91 -20.94
C LEU A 135 -6.73 -3.09 -21.27
N GLU A 136 -6.16 -4.25 -21.58
CA GLU A 136 -6.91 -5.45 -21.96
C GLU A 136 -7.44 -6.24 -20.75
N ARG A 137 -6.67 -6.35 -19.67
CA ARG A 137 -6.93 -7.23 -18.54
C ARG A 137 -7.21 -6.49 -17.22
N GLY A 138 -6.86 -5.21 -17.13
CA GLY A 138 -6.86 -4.46 -15.89
C GLY A 138 -5.66 -4.80 -15.00
N PHE A 139 -5.63 -4.18 -13.83
CA PHE A 139 -4.63 -4.49 -12.80
C PHE A 139 -5.06 -5.76 -12.04
N PRO A 140 -4.14 -6.68 -11.72
CA PRO A 140 -4.46 -7.85 -10.92
C PRO A 140 -5.07 -7.47 -9.56
N ALA A 141 -6.09 -8.20 -9.14
CA ALA A 141 -6.77 -7.98 -7.89
C ALA A 141 -7.10 -9.30 -7.20
N TYR A 142 -7.39 -9.24 -5.91
CA TYR A 142 -7.89 -10.35 -5.11
C TYR A 142 -9.24 -10.01 -4.49
N THR A 143 -9.98 -11.01 -4.05
CA THR A 143 -11.23 -10.81 -3.31
C THR A 143 -11.03 -11.01 -1.80
N THR A 144 -11.68 -10.17 -0.99
CA THR A 144 -11.74 -10.31 0.47
C THR A 144 -13.13 -10.71 0.97
N SER A 145 -14.06 -11.00 0.06
CA SER A 145 -15.47 -11.22 0.41
C SER A 145 -15.76 -12.55 1.08
N THR A 146 -14.87 -13.56 0.91
CA THR A 146 -15.15 -14.95 1.24
C THR A 146 -15.01 -15.31 2.71
N GLY A 147 -14.25 -14.56 3.50
CA GLY A 147 -13.85 -14.99 4.83
C GLY A 147 -13.73 -13.87 5.88
N TRP A 148 -14.79 -13.10 6.10
CA TRP A 148 -14.82 -12.19 7.25
C TRP A 148 -15.10 -12.94 8.54
N LEU A 149 -14.65 -12.35 9.67
CA LEU A 149 -14.93 -12.87 11.00
C LEU A 149 -16.44 -12.97 11.24
N GLY A 150 -16.87 -14.03 11.90
CA GLY A 150 -18.28 -14.26 12.25
C GLY A 150 -19.17 -14.74 11.10
N TYR A 151 -18.61 -15.10 9.94
CA TYR A 151 -19.41 -15.72 8.88
C TYR A 151 -19.72 -17.18 9.21
N GLU A 152 -20.99 -17.56 9.01
CA GLU A 152 -21.46 -18.93 9.09
C GLU A 152 -20.93 -19.77 7.90
N ASP A 153 -20.77 -21.07 8.10
CA ASP A 153 -20.19 -22.01 7.14
C ASP A 153 -20.85 -21.98 5.77
N GLU A 154 -22.20 -21.93 5.74
CA GLU A 154 -22.95 -21.88 4.49
C GLU A 154 -22.66 -20.61 3.71
N LYS A 155 -22.61 -19.47 4.39
CA LYS A 155 -22.25 -18.19 3.76
C LYS A 155 -20.84 -18.20 3.19
N ILE A 156 -19.87 -18.79 3.92
CA ILE A 156 -18.50 -18.94 3.42
C ILE A 156 -18.49 -19.79 2.16
N ARG A 157 -19.18 -20.94 2.17
CA ARG A 157 -19.25 -21.84 1.00
C ARG A 157 -19.88 -21.14 -0.21
N ASP A 158 -20.96 -20.40 -0.01
CA ASP A 158 -21.64 -19.67 -1.09
C ASP A 158 -20.75 -18.58 -1.69
N LEU A 159 -20.08 -17.79 -0.85
CA LEU A 159 -19.16 -16.73 -1.31
C LEU A 159 -17.93 -17.31 -2.00
N CYS A 160 -17.39 -18.43 -1.54
CA CYS A 160 -16.29 -19.12 -2.20
C CYS A 160 -16.72 -19.66 -3.58
N ARG A 161 -17.92 -20.26 -3.67
CA ARG A 161 -18.47 -20.73 -4.95
C ARG A 161 -18.57 -19.57 -5.94
N GLN A 162 -19.16 -18.45 -5.50
CA GLN A 162 -19.27 -17.26 -6.32
C GLN A 162 -17.88 -16.74 -6.76
N ALA A 163 -16.92 -16.67 -5.85
CA ALA A 163 -15.55 -16.23 -6.18
C ALA A 163 -14.88 -17.14 -7.22
N VAL A 164 -15.10 -18.46 -7.14
CA VAL A 164 -14.59 -19.43 -8.12
C VAL A 164 -15.29 -19.27 -9.48
N GLU A 165 -16.60 -19.08 -9.50
CA GLU A 165 -17.39 -18.84 -10.71
C GLU A 165 -17.02 -17.53 -11.40
N ASP A 166 -16.74 -16.47 -10.61
CA ASP A 166 -16.27 -15.15 -11.09
C ASP A 166 -14.81 -15.19 -11.59
N GLY A 167 -14.11 -16.31 -11.39
CA GLY A 167 -12.73 -16.48 -11.88
C GLY A 167 -11.65 -15.89 -10.99
N TRP A 168 -11.94 -15.56 -9.72
CA TRP A 168 -10.93 -15.08 -8.77
C TRP A 168 -9.85 -16.14 -8.53
N SER A 169 -8.59 -15.73 -8.73
CA SER A 169 -7.42 -16.58 -8.50
C SER A 169 -6.82 -16.42 -7.10
N HIS A 170 -7.13 -15.32 -6.42
CA HIS A 170 -6.59 -14.95 -5.11
C HIS A 170 -7.72 -14.59 -4.16
N VAL A 171 -7.71 -15.17 -2.97
CA VAL A 171 -8.74 -15.02 -1.94
C VAL A 171 -8.09 -14.66 -0.61
N LYS A 172 -8.47 -13.54 -0.01
CA LYS A 172 -7.99 -13.11 1.31
C LYS A 172 -9.07 -13.23 2.37
N ILE A 173 -8.72 -13.71 3.55
CA ILE A 173 -9.62 -13.87 4.69
C ILE A 173 -9.07 -13.18 5.93
N LYS A 174 -9.97 -12.73 6.79
CA LYS A 174 -9.64 -12.17 8.10
C LYS A 174 -9.49 -13.29 9.12
N ILE A 175 -8.41 -13.23 9.90
CA ILE A 175 -8.08 -14.19 10.97
C ILE A 175 -7.69 -13.45 12.26
N GLY A 176 -7.41 -14.18 13.33
CA GLY A 176 -6.78 -13.65 14.53
C GLY A 176 -7.71 -13.44 15.72
N ALA A 177 -9.01 -13.68 15.58
CA ALA A 177 -9.95 -13.58 16.71
C ALA A 177 -10.00 -14.85 17.58
N ASP A 178 -9.97 -16.02 16.95
CA ASP A 178 -9.96 -17.34 17.58
C ASP A 178 -9.30 -18.34 16.66
N LEU A 179 -8.22 -18.99 17.10
CA LEU A 179 -7.45 -19.92 16.27
C LEU A 179 -8.27 -21.12 15.79
N GLN A 180 -9.18 -21.66 16.61
CA GLN A 180 -9.99 -22.81 16.21
C GLN A 180 -11.01 -22.44 15.14
N ASP A 181 -11.59 -21.23 15.25
CA ASP A 181 -12.47 -20.68 14.22
C ASP A 181 -11.68 -20.34 12.93
N ASP A 182 -10.48 -19.82 13.06
CA ASP A 182 -9.59 -19.53 11.92
C ASP A 182 -9.23 -20.82 11.15
N ILE A 183 -8.89 -21.90 11.85
CA ILE A 183 -8.63 -23.22 11.27
C ILE A 183 -9.90 -23.76 10.57
N ARG A 184 -11.06 -23.71 11.24
CA ARG A 184 -12.34 -24.15 10.66
C ARG A 184 -12.66 -23.41 9.37
N ARG A 185 -12.61 -22.07 9.38
CA ARG A 185 -12.92 -21.24 8.21
C ARG A 185 -11.89 -21.46 7.07
N SER A 186 -10.61 -21.55 7.42
CA SER A 186 -9.55 -21.80 6.45
C SER A 186 -9.71 -23.17 5.77
N SER A 187 -10.11 -24.20 6.53
CA SER A 187 -10.40 -25.55 5.99
C SER A 187 -11.53 -25.50 4.98
N ILE A 188 -12.64 -24.86 5.31
CA ILE A 188 -13.79 -24.71 4.40
C ILE A 188 -13.38 -23.96 3.13
N ILE A 189 -12.66 -22.86 3.28
CA ILE A 189 -12.27 -22.01 2.15
C ILE A 189 -11.28 -22.75 1.24
N ARG A 190 -10.27 -23.41 1.81
CA ARG A 190 -9.30 -24.19 1.03
C ARG A 190 -9.97 -25.34 0.29
N GLU A 191 -10.92 -26.03 0.93
CA GLU A 191 -11.75 -27.05 0.27
C GLU A 191 -12.49 -26.50 -0.95
N MET A 192 -13.10 -25.31 -0.80
CA MET A 192 -13.96 -24.71 -1.82
C MET A 192 -13.18 -24.10 -2.98
N ILE A 193 -12.06 -23.43 -2.71
CA ILE A 193 -11.26 -22.76 -3.76
C ILE A 193 -10.28 -23.71 -4.46
N GLY A 194 -10.02 -24.88 -3.87
CA GLY A 194 -9.06 -25.86 -4.39
C GLY A 194 -7.59 -25.48 -4.15
N PRO A 195 -6.65 -26.33 -4.56
CA PRO A 195 -5.21 -26.12 -4.33
C PRO A 195 -4.58 -25.10 -5.27
N ASP A 196 -5.19 -24.82 -6.42
CA ASP A 196 -4.61 -24.02 -7.50
C ASP A 196 -4.84 -22.50 -7.32
N ARG A 197 -5.64 -22.11 -6.32
CA ARG A 197 -5.88 -20.71 -6.01
C ARG A 197 -5.15 -20.28 -4.76
N GLU A 198 -4.67 -19.05 -4.77
CA GLU A 198 -3.95 -18.50 -3.63
C GLU A 198 -4.91 -18.12 -2.50
N LEU A 199 -4.58 -18.55 -1.29
CA LEU A 199 -5.22 -18.15 -0.05
C LEU A 199 -4.29 -17.19 0.69
N MET A 200 -4.84 -16.09 1.21
CA MET A 200 -4.09 -15.10 1.96
C MET A 200 -4.76 -14.82 3.29
N PHE A 201 -3.98 -14.62 4.33
CA PHE A 201 -4.45 -14.33 5.67
C PHE A 201 -4.17 -12.89 6.05
N ASP A 202 -5.09 -12.28 6.79
CA ASP A 202 -4.95 -10.94 7.32
C ASP A 202 -5.39 -10.90 8.79
N ALA A 203 -4.43 -10.67 9.67
CA ALA A 203 -4.62 -10.65 11.12
C ALA A 203 -4.93 -9.24 11.67
N ASN A 204 -4.83 -8.19 10.86
CA ASN A 204 -5.08 -6.80 11.27
C ASN A 204 -4.43 -6.43 12.62
N GLN A 205 -3.16 -6.78 12.80
CA GLN A 205 -2.30 -6.32 13.91
C GLN A 205 -2.68 -6.87 15.30
N VAL A 206 -3.42 -7.98 15.39
CA VAL A 206 -3.98 -8.44 16.68
C VAL A 206 -3.02 -9.27 17.50
N TRP A 207 -1.91 -9.77 16.96
CA TRP A 207 -1.01 -10.69 17.66
C TRP A 207 0.28 -10.03 18.12
N ASP A 208 0.82 -10.55 19.22
CA ASP A 208 2.22 -10.40 19.55
C ASP A 208 3.09 -11.30 18.65
N VAL A 209 4.40 -11.00 18.56
CA VAL A 209 5.33 -11.74 17.68
C VAL A 209 5.33 -13.24 17.95
N ALA A 210 5.37 -13.64 19.22
CA ALA A 210 5.38 -15.06 19.60
C ALA A 210 4.06 -15.75 19.26
N GLU A 211 2.95 -15.07 19.45
CA GLU A 211 1.61 -15.55 19.14
C GLU A 211 1.42 -15.71 17.62
N ALA A 212 1.86 -14.72 16.83
CA ALA A 212 1.82 -14.79 15.38
C ALA A 212 2.58 -16.02 14.86
N ILE A 213 3.79 -16.27 15.38
CA ILE A 213 4.61 -17.42 15.00
C ILE A 213 3.91 -18.73 15.36
N GLU A 214 3.33 -18.84 16.56
CA GLU A 214 2.67 -20.07 17.00
C GLU A 214 1.38 -20.34 16.23
N ASN A 215 0.53 -19.32 16.04
CA ASN A 215 -0.72 -19.46 15.29
C ASN A 215 -0.46 -19.83 13.82
N MET A 216 0.55 -19.23 13.19
CA MET A 216 0.90 -19.53 11.80
C MET A 216 1.42 -20.96 11.62
N LYS A 217 2.00 -21.63 12.64
CA LYS A 217 2.35 -23.07 12.54
C LYS A 217 1.11 -23.94 12.32
N HIS A 218 -0.01 -23.58 12.97
CA HIS A 218 -1.27 -24.31 12.79
C HIS A 218 -1.95 -23.96 11.47
N LEU A 219 -1.80 -22.75 10.98
CA LEU A 219 -2.42 -22.26 9.76
C LEU A 219 -1.61 -22.58 8.50
N ALA A 220 -0.35 -23.01 8.64
CA ALA A 220 0.53 -23.37 7.53
C ALA A 220 0.02 -24.56 6.68
N GLU A 221 -0.78 -25.46 7.26
CA GLU A 221 -1.38 -26.59 6.55
C GLU A 221 -2.27 -26.16 5.38
N PHE A 222 -2.83 -24.93 5.43
CA PHE A 222 -3.67 -24.37 4.37
C PHE A 222 -2.86 -23.72 3.25
N SER A 223 -1.52 -23.74 3.33
CA SER A 223 -0.59 -23.21 2.34
C SER A 223 -0.93 -21.76 1.93
N PRO A 224 -0.97 -20.80 2.87
CA PRO A 224 -1.24 -19.41 2.52
C PRO A 224 -0.05 -18.79 1.79
N LEU A 225 -0.36 -17.90 0.83
CA LEU A 225 0.64 -17.10 0.12
C LEU A 225 1.34 -16.13 1.08
N TRP A 226 0.55 -15.46 1.95
CA TRP A 226 1.08 -14.57 2.97
C TRP A 226 0.22 -14.52 4.23
N ILE A 227 0.84 -14.02 5.29
CA ILE A 227 0.18 -13.43 6.46
C ILE A 227 0.35 -11.92 6.41
N GLU A 228 -0.76 -11.18 6.41
CA GLU A 228 -0.83 -9.72 6.39
C GLU A 228 -0.99 -9.18 7.79
N GLU A 229 -0.22 -8.12 8.08
CA GLU A 229 -0.25 -7.40 9.37
C GLU A 229 -0.31 -8.33 10.60
N PRO A 230 0.64 -9.27 10.76
CA PRO A 230 0.59 -10.21 11.87
C PRO A 230 0.72 -9.54 13.24
N THR A 231 1.43 -8.41 13.31
CA THR A 231 1.68 -7.64 14.55
C THR A 231 1.66 -6.14 14.25
N SER A 232 2.03 -5.30 15.23
CA SER A 232 2.05 -3.84 15.11
C SER A 232 2.77 -3.38 13.84
N PRO A 233 2.18 -2.47 13.04
CA PRO A 233 2.81 -1.95 11.83
C PRO A 233 4.09 -1.14 12.10
N ASP A 234 4.34 -0.75 13.33
CA ASP A 234 5.57 -0.04 13.75
C ASP A 234 6.68 -1.01 14.20
N ASP A 235 6.41 -2.32 14.34
CA ASP A 235 7.38 -3.33 14.79
C ASP A 235 8.09 -4.01 13.62
N VAL A 236 9.07 -3.31 13.04
CA VAL A 236 9.89 -3.82 11.92
C VAL A 236 10.67 -5.08 12.32
N LEU A 237 11.24 -5.12 13.52
CA LEU A 237 12.02 -6.26 13.97
C LEU A 237 11.15 -7.47 14.31
N GLY A 238 9.95 -7.23 14.83
CA GLY A 238 8.93 -8.26 15.04
C GLY A 238 8.50 -8.89 13.72
N HIS A 239 8.18 -8.10 12.71
CA HIS A 239 7.88 -8.62 11.37
C HIS A 239 9.06 -9.43 10.80
N ALA A 240 10.30 -8.99 10.95
CA ALA A 240 11.47 -9.73 10.50
C ALA A 240 11.64 -11.07 11.25
N ALA A 241 11.30 -11.12 12.55
CA ALA A 241 11.30 -12.36 13.31
C ALA A 241 10.21 -13.33 12.85
N ILE A 242 9.00 -12.83 12.63
CA ILE A 242 7.87 -13.60 12.10
C ILE A 242 8.21 -14.12 10.70
N SER A 243 8.67 -13.27 9.79
CA SER A 243 9.04 -13.63 8.41
C SER A 243 10.00 -14.82 8.36
N ARG A 244 11.06 -14.79 9.17
CA ARG A 244 11.99 -15.92 9.24
C ARG A 244 11.38 -17.19 9.80
N ALA A 245 10.45 -17.07 10.76
CA ALA A 245 9.86 -18.21 11.45
C ALA A 245 8.76 -18.90 10.64
N VAL A 246 8.04 -18.17 9.81
CA VAL A 246 6.89 -18.69 9.04
C VAL A 246 7.25 -19.10 7.61
N ALA A 247 8.51 -18.88 7.18
CA ALA A 247 8.93 -19.24 5.83
C ALA A 247 8.57 -20.69 5.48
N PRO A 248 8.06 -21.00 4.28
CA PRO A 248 8.05 -20.18 3.06
C PRO A 248 6.83 -19.23 2.93
N ILE A 249 5.95 -19.14 3.91
CA ILE A 249 4.82 -18.21 3.90
C ILE A 249 5.38 -16.78 3.91
N GLY A 250 4.93 -15.93 2.99
CA GLY A 250 5.33 -14.53 2.95
C GLY A 250 4.70 -13.71 4.08
N VAL A 251 5.32 -12.59 4.43
CA VAL A 251 4.72 -11.55 5.27
C VAL A 251 4.38 -10.36 4.39
N ALA A 252 3.16 -9.85 4.52
CA ALA A 252 2.68 -8.67 3.83
C ALA A 252 2.34 -7.58 4.86
N THR A 253 2.70 -6.34 4.58
CA THR A 253 2.24 -5.19 5.37
C THR A 253 2.37 -3.89 4.58
N GLY A 254 1.68 -2.85 5.04
CA GLY A 254 1.81 -1.53 4.48
C GLY A 254 0.56 -0.68 4.51
N GLU A 255 -0.64 -1.23 4.61
CA GLU A 255 -1.87 -0.41 4.66
C GLU A 255 -1.86 0.56 5.85
N CYS A 256 -1.20 0.22 6.94
CA CYS A 256 -1.01 1.06 8.11
C CYS A 256 0.38 1.72 8.19
N CYS A 257 1.29 1.46 7.27
CA CYS A 257 2.58 2.12 7.19
C CYS A 257 2.43 3.56 6.75
N GLN A 258 3.03 4.48 7.52
CA GLN A 258 2.67 5.88 7.46
C GLN A 258 3.56 6.72 6.56
N ASN A 259 4.77 6.26 6.23
CA ASN A 259 5.72 7.00 5.41
C ASN A 259 6.78 6.10 4.77
N ARG A 260 7.50 6.66 3.80
CA ARG A 260 8.57 5.98 3.04
C ARG A 260 9.71 5.46 3.91
N VAL A 261 9.97 6.09 5.06
CA VAL A 261 11.06 5.66 5.96
C VAL A 261 10.74 4.33 6.62
N LEU A 262 9.48 4.11 6.98
CA LEU A 262 9.04 2.85 7.56
C LEU A 262 9.14 1.72 6.51
N PHE A 263 8.70 1.95 5.28
CA PHE A 263 8.87 0.99 4.19
C PHE A 263 10.35 0.68 3.92
N LYS A 264 11.22 1.70 3.91
CA LYS A 264 12.67 1.49 3.81
C LYS A 264 13.18 0.52 4.88
N GLN A 265 12.77 0.72 6.13
CA GLN A 265 13.20 -0.13 7.25
C GLN A 265 12.70 -1.57 7.10
N PHE A 266 11.45 -1.77 6.69
CA PHE A 266 10.91 -3.11 6.39
C PHE A 266 11.70 -3.82 5.30
N LEU A 267 12.03 -3.12 4.22
CA LEU A 267 12.79 -3.66 3.09
C LEU A 267 14.25 -3.98 3.50
N GLN A 268 14.92 -3.08 4.22
CA GLN A 268 16.29 -3.29 4.70
C GLN A 268 16.41 -4.42 5.72
N ALA A 269 15.36 -4.65 6.52
CA ALA A 269 15.31 -5.74 7.49
C ALA A 269 14.87 -7.08 6.89
N GLU A 270 14.56 -7.12 5.57
CA GLU A 270 13.97 -8.30 4.88
C GLU A 270 12.74 -8.84 5.63
N ALA A 271 11.98 -7.90 6.21
CA ALA A 271 10.88 -8.20 7.12
C ALA A 271 9.58 -8.57 6.39
N ILE A 272 9.48 -8.24 5.09
CA ILE A 272 8.27 -8.44 4.28
C ILE A 272 8.64 -8.96 2.90
N GLN A 273 7.78 -9.81 2.35
CA GLN A 273 7.87 -10.36 1.01
C GLN A 273 6.85 -9.74 0.04
N PHE A 274 5.91 -8.98 0.58
CA PHE A 274 4.92 -8.22 -0.19
C PHE A 274 4.75 -6.83 0.44
N VAL A 275 4.90 -5.80 -0.37
CA VAL A 275 4.64 -4.41 0.03
C VAL A 275 3.20 -4.06 -0.31
N GLN A 276 2.43 -3.60 0.67
CA GLN A 276 1.09 -3.06 0.45
C GLN A 276 1.11 -1.54 0.63
N ILE A 277 0.49 -0.82 -0.29
CA ILE A 277 0.52 0.65 -0.28
C ILE A 277 -0.89 1.20 -0.18
N ASP A 278 -1.12 2.10 0.78
CA ASP A 278 -2.31 2.95 0.84
C ASP A 278 -1.94 4.40 0.48
N SER A 279 -2.40 4.86 -0.69
CA SER A 279 -2.11 6.20 -1.21
C SER A 279 -2.81 7.33 -0.44
N CYS A 280 -3.74 7.02 0.46
CA CYS A 280 -4.38 7.96 1.36
C CYS A 280 -3.67 8.06 2.73
N ARG A 281 -2.78 7.11 3.04
CA ARG A 281 -2.03 7.06 4.29
C ARG A 281 -0.61 7.58 4.14
N LEU A 282 0.03 7.29 3.01
CA LEU A 282 1.28 7.92 2.59
C LEU A 282 1.06 9.38 2.18
N GLY A 283 2.13 10.14 2.04
CA GLY A 283 2.13 11.55 1.60
C GLY A 283 1.77 11.77 0.13
N GLY A 284 0.82 11.00 -0.40
CA GLY A 284 0.33 11.10 -1.77
C GLY A 284 1.24 10.47 -2.82
N VAL A 285 0.97 10.75 -4.08
CA VAL A 285 1.64 10.14 -5.26
C VAL A 285 3.16 10.21 -5.16
N ASN A 286 3.72 11.33 -4.76
CA ASN A 286 5.18 11.51 -4.65
C ASN A 286 5.83 10.46 -3.72
N GLU A 287 5.21 10.20 -2.58
CA GLU A 287 5.73 9.23 -1.62
C GLU A 287 5.44 7.79 -2.05
N VAL A 288 4.28 7.54 -2.67
CA VAL A 288 3.97 6.24 -3.29
C VAL A 288 5.04 5.86 -4.31
N LEU A 289 5.43 6.79 -5.19
CA LEU A 289 6.49 6.54 -6.18
C LEU A 289 7.82 6.14 -5.52
N SER A 290 8.19 6.77 -4.40
CA SER A 290 9.40 6.40 -3.68
C SER A 290 9.35 4.97 -3.14
N VAL A 291 8.20 4.54 -2.60
CA VAL A 291 8.00 3.18 -2.08
C VAL A 291 8.04 2.15 -3.21
N LEU A 292 7.37 2.43 -4.34
CA LEU A 292 7.40 1.56 -5.53
C LEU A 292 8.84 1.33 -6.02
N LEU A 293 9.65 2.39 -6.10
CA LEU A 293 11.04 2.30 -6.55
C LEU A 293 11.92 1.53 -5.56
N MET A 294 11.77 1.77 -4.26
CA MET A 294 12.50 1.01 -3.23
C MET A 294 12.12 -0.48 -3.25
N ALA A 295 10.83 -0.80 -3.37
CA ALA A 295 10.37 -2.18 -3.50
C ALA A 295 10.93 -2.85 -4.76
N ALA A 296 10.93 -2.16 -5.91
CA ALA A 296 11.50 -2.65 -7.16
C ALA A 296 13.00 -2.90 -7.05
N LYS A 297 13.76 -2.00 -6.40
CA LYS A 297 15.19 -2.19 -6.14
C LYS A 297 15.47 -3.42 -5.28
N CYS A 298 14.64 -3.67 -4.28
CA CYS A 298 14.77 -4.83 -3.40
C CYS A 298 14.18 -6.12 -4.00
N GLY A 299 13.54 -6.06 -5.17
CA GLY A 299 12.91 -7.22 -5.79
C GLY A 299 11.66 -7.72 -5.05
N VAL A 300 11.02 -6.85 -4.25
CA VAL A 300 9.83 -7.18 -3.48
C VAL A 300 8.58 -6.72 -4.26
N PRO A 301 7.64 -7.63 -4.56
CA PRO A 301 6.40 -7.29 -5.24
C PRO A 301 5.53 -6.34 -4.41
N VAL A 302 4.73 -5.56 -5.14
CA VAL A 302 3.78 -4.60 -4.56
C VAL A 302 2.36 -5.05 -4.85
N CYS A 303 1.52 -4.95 -3.82
CA CYS A 303 0.10 -5.27 -3.85
C CYS A 303 -0.74 -3.99 -3.67
#